data_b05d336992f22db901d4ea0cf5294691
#
_entry.id   b05d336992f22db901d4ea0cf5294691
#
_cell.length_a   1.000
_cell.length_b   1.000
_cell.length_c   1.000
_cell.angle_alpha   90.00
_cell.angle_beta   90.00
_cell.angle_gamma   90.00
#
_symmetry.space_group_name_H-M   'P 1'
#
loop_
_entity.id
_entity.type
_entity.pdbx_description
1 polymer ?
#
loop_
_entity_poly.entity_id
_entity_poly.type
_entity_poly.pdbx_seq_one_letter_code
_entity_poly.pdbx_strand_id
1 'polypeptide(L)'
;MARPLTHPHIDEVTVAGILHALSDPVRLGIVSKLLKAPAGMNGRETTLKLKLAMPKSTCSQHYRILREAGLIVSERRGVDLTSRVRAAELDTRFPGLLASILKSYKKEASRPAR
;
A
#
# COMPACT_ATOMS: atom_id res chain seq x y z
N MET A 1 4.26 3.17 -22.58
CA MET A 1 5.30 3.75 -21.74
C MET A 1 4.73 4.02 -20.35
N ALA A 2 5.43 3.60 -19.32
CA ALA A 2 4.99 3.84 -17.94
C ALA A 2 5.28 5.28 -17.53
N ARG A 3 4.33 5.90 -16.82
CA ARG A 3 4.49 7.26 -16.29
C ARG A 3 4.24 7.25 -14.80
N PRO A 4 5.24 7.59 -13.97
CA PRO A 4 5.02 7.68 -12.53
C PRO A 4 4.11 8.85 -12.19
N LEU A 5 3.32 8.68 -11.13
CA LEU A 5 2.58 9.78 -10.53
C LEU A 5 3.52 10.56 -9.60
N THR A 6 3.07 11.72 -9.15
CA THR A 6 3.84 12.51 -8.18
C THR A 6 3.85 11.80 -6.83
N HIS A 7 5.05 11.66 -6.25
CA HIS A 7 5.25 11.01 -4.96
C HIS A 7 6.14 11.87 -4.06
N PRO A 8 5.96 11.79 -2.73
CA PRO A 8 6.87 12.48 -1.83
C PRO A 8 8.27 11.85 -1.90
N HIS A 9 9.28 12.68 -1.72
CA HIS A 9 10.65 12.20 -1.55
C HIS A 9 10.73 11.40 -0.25
N ILE A 10 11.58 10.37 -0.21
CA ILE A 10 11.66 9.52 0.98
C ILE A 10 11.99 10.32 2.25
N ASP A 11 12.75 11.41 2.12
CA ASP A 11 13.10 12.27 3.25
C ASP A 11 11.91 13.03 3.83
N GLU A 12 10.83 13.15 3.07
CA GLU A 12 9.60 13.82 3.50
C GLU A 12 8.61 12.88 4.17
N VAL A 13 8.87 11.56 4.09
CA VAL A 13 8.00 10.54 4.69
C VAL A 13 8.19 10.54 6.20
N THR A 14 7.09 10.49 6.95
CA THR A 14 7.12 10.52 8.42
C THR A 14 6.48 9.27 9.00
N VAL A 15 6.91 8.90 10.21
CA VAL A 15 6.30 7.79 10.95
C VAL A 15 4.82 8.06 11.20
N ALA A 16 4.47 9.28 11.58
CA ALA A 16 3.07 9.64 11.81
C ALA A 16 2.22 9.48 10.56
N GLY A 17 2.75 9.88 9.40
CA GLY A 17 2.06 9.71 8.12
C GLY A 17 1.85 8.25 7.77
N ILE A 18 2.87 7.42 7.98
CA ILE A 18 2.78 5.98 7.77
C ILE A 18 1.71 5.37 8.67
N LEU A 19 1.73 5.69 9.95
CA LEU A 19 0.76 5.16 10.90
C LEU A 19 -0.66 5.60 10.57
N HIS A 20 -0.84 6.85 10.17
CA HIS A 20 -2.14 7.36 9.73
C HIS A 20 -2.67 6.57 8.53
N ALA A 21 -1.84 6.39 7.52
CA ALA A 21 -2.25 5.67 6.31
C ALA A 21 -2.58 4.21 6.62
N LEU A 22 -1.85 3.58 7.53
CA LEU A 22 -2.05 2.18 7.90
C LEU A 22 -3.09 1.98 9.02
N SER A 23 -3.72 3.03 9.49
CA SER A 23 -4.76 2.91 10.53
C SER A 23 -6.09 2.37 9.99
N ASP A 24 -6.20 2.20 8.70
CA ASP A 24 -7.42 1.69 8.04
C ASP A 24 -7.20 0.23 7.61
N PRO A 25 -8.14 -0.69 7.96
CA PRO A 25 -8.00 -2.12 7.60
C PRO A 25 -7.90 -2.38 6.10
N VAL A 26 -8.59 -1.61 5.27
CA VAL A 26 -8.52 -1.77 3.82
C VAL A 26 -7.12 -1.43 3.33
N ARG A 27 -6.55 -0.33 3.81
CA ARG A 27 -5.22 0.09 3.41
C ARG A 27 -4.14 -0.87 3.90
N LEU A 28 -4.28 -1.42 5.11
CA LEU A 28 -3.39 -2.50 5.58
C LEU A 28 -3.44 -3.70 4.64
N GLY A 29 -4.65 -4.09 4.23
CA GLY A 29 -4.85 -5.20 3.31
C GLY A 29 -4.19 -4.94 1.95
N ILE A 30 -4.35 -3.73 1.41
CA ILE A 30 -3.75 -3.34 0.14
C ILE A 30 -2.22 -3.47 0.21
N VAL A 31 -1.61 -2.87 1.23
CA VAL A 31 -0.14 -2.90 1.37
C VAL A 31 0.35 -4.33 1.57
N SER A 32 -0.34 -5.13 2.35
CA SER A 32 -0.01 -6.53 2.56
C SER A 32 0.01 -7.32 1.25
N LYS A 33 -0.98 -7.10 0.38
CA LYS A 33 -1.04 -7.76 -0.93
C LYS A 33 0.05 -7.26 -1.87
N LEU A 34 0.26 -5.95 -1.92
CA LEU A 34 1.28 -5.35 -2.79
C LEU A 34 2.69 -5.82 -2.42
N LEU A 35 2.97 -6.06 -1.15
CA LEU A 35 4.28 -6.58 -0.72
C LEU A 35 4.58 -7.96 -1.32
N LYS A 36 3.57 -8.74 -1.63
CA LYS A 36 3.73 -10.05 -2.27
C LYS A 36 3.92 -9.96 -3.76
N ALA A 37 3.84 -8.76 -4.33
CA ALA A 37 3.98 -8.51 -5.75
C ALA A 37 4.99 -7.37 -5.97
N PRO A 38 6.30 -7.63 -5.79
CA PRO A 38 7.33 -6.57 -5.87
C PRO A 38 7.37 -5.85 -7.22
N ALA A 39 6.97 -6.52 -8.29
CA ALA A 39 6.90 -5.92 -9.63
C ALA A 39 5.69 -4.97 -9.78
N GLY A 40 4.79 -4.97 -8.82
CA GLY A 40 3.59 -4.14 -8.84
C GLY A 40 2.35 -4.91 -9.22
N MET A 41 1.21 -4.32 -8.91
CA MET A 41 -0.10 -4.88 -9.18
C MET A 41 -1.05 -3.74 -9.49
N ASN A 42 -1.96 -3.92 -10.47
CA ASN A 42 -2.96 -2.90 -10.75
C ASN A 42 -4.08 -2.95 -9.72
N GLY A 43 -4.85 -1.85 -9.61
CA GLY A 43 -5.91 -1.73 -8.61
C GLY A 43 -7.00 -2.77 -8.75
N ARG A 44 -7.30 -3.19 -9.98
CA ARG A 44 -8.30 -4.20 -10.26
C ARG A 44 -7.90 -5.56 -9.69
N GLU A 45 -6.65 -5.97 -9.90
CA GLU A 45 -6.11 -7.22 -9.35
C GLU A 45 -6.13 -7.21 -7.83
N THR A 46 -5.71 -6.11 -7.22
CA THR A 46 -5.69 -5.96 -5.77
C THR A 46 -7.10 -6.04 -5.19
N THR A 47 -8.04 -5.35 -5.81
CA THR A 47 -9.45 -5.36 -5.40
C THR A 47 -10.03 -6.78 -5.43
N LEU A 48 -9.75 -7.53 -6.49
CA LEU A 48 -10.22 -8.90 -6.62
C LEU A 48 -9.62 -9.81 -5.55
N LYS A 49 -8.32 -9.68 -5.30
CA LYS A 49 -7.62 -10.50 -4.30
C LYS A 49 -8.09 -10.22 -2.88
N LEU A 50 -8.47 -8.98 -2.60
CA LEU A 50 -8.98 -8.59 -1.28
C LEU A 50 -10.49 -8.76 -1.17
N LYS A 51 -11.17 -9.13 -2.26
CA LYS A 51 -12.63 -9.26 -2.32
C LYS A 51 -13.33 -7.99 -1.83
N LEU A 52 -12.80 -6.85 -2.25
CA LEU A 52 -13.36 -5.56 -1.85
C LEU A 52 -14.62 -5.24 -2.64
N ALA A 53 -15.69 -4.88 -1.93
CA ALA A 53 -16.95 -4.45 -2.52
C ALA A 53 -17.15 -2.96 -2.21
N MET A 54 -16.47 -2.10 -2.96
CA MET A 54 -16.55 -0.66 -2.75
C MET A 54 -16.51 0.08 -4.08
N PRO A 55 -17.04 1.31 -4.12
CA PRO A 55 -16.96 2.13 -5.33
C PRO A 55 -15.51 2.39 -5.76
N LYS A 56 -15.33 2.53 -7.06
CA LYS A 56 -14.02 2.81 -7.63
C LYS A 56 -13.39 4.09 -7.06
N SER A 57 -14.21 5.11 -6.83
CA SER A 57 -13.75 6.36 -6.23
C SER A 57 -13.20 6.16 -4.82
N THR A 58 -13.82 5.30 -4.02
CA THR A 58 -13.35 4.98 -2.67
C THR A 58 -12.02 4.23 -2.73
N CYS A 59 -11.90 3.26 -3.65
CA CYS A 59 -10.65 2.56 -3.89
C CYS A 59 -9.53 3.53 -4.26
N SER A 60 -9.79 4.44 -5.20
CA SER A 60 -8.83 5.46 -5.62
C SER A 60 -8.37 6.33 -4.47
N GLN A 61 -9.27 6.65 -3.55
CA GLN A 61 -8.96 7.45 -2.37
C GLN A 61 -7.98 6.72 -1.44
N HIS A 62 -8.17 5.42 -1.23
CA HIS A 62 -7.25 4.63 -0.42
C HIS A 62 -5.84 4.61 -1.03
N TYR A 63 -5.74 4.42 -2.35
CA TYR A 63 -4.45 4.45 -3.03
C TYR A 63 -3.79 5.82 -2.94
N ARG A 64 -4.58 6.88 -3.06
CA ARG A 64 -4.08 8.25 -2.94
C ARG A 64 -3.46 8.50 -1.56
N ILE A 65 -4.14 8.08 -0.50
CA ILE A 65 -3.65 8.23 0.86
C ILE A 65 -2.32 7.47 1.03
N LEU A 66 -2.24 6.25 0.50
CA LEU A 66 -1.02 5.45 0.58
C LEU A 66 0.14 6.10 -0.19
N ARG A 67 -0.13 6.67 -1.37
CA ARG A 67 0.90 7.38 -2.16
C ARG A 67 1.40 8.61 -1.42
N GLU A 68 0.49 9.42 -0.92
CA GLU A 68 0.83 10.67 -0.23
C GLU A 68 1.61 10.42 1.07
N ALA A 69 1.36 9.30 1.72
CA ALA A 69 2.12 8.88 2.90
C ALA A 69 3.51 8.33 2.56
N GLY A 70 3.80 8.08 1.30
CA GLY A 70 5.08 7.54 0.86
C GLY A 70 5.22 6.04 0.98
N LEU A 71 4.11 5.31 1.14
CA LEU A 71 4.13 3.85 1.28
C LEU A 71 4.21 3.13 -0.05
N ILE A 72 3.60 3.68 -1.09
CA ILE A 72 3.57 3.05 -2.40
C ILE A 72 3.98 4.04 -3.47
N VAL A 73 4.47 3.50 -4.59
CA VAL A 73 4.63 4.25 -5.84
C VAL A 73 3.66 3.68 -6.84
N SER A 74 3.11 4.54 -7.67
CA SER A 74 2.18 4.15 -8.71
C SER A 74 2.62 4.76 -10.04
N GLU A 75 2.43 4.00 -11.11
CA GLU A 75 2.71 4.49 -12.46
C GLU A 75 1.59 4.04 -13.39
N ARG A 76 1.28 4.92 -14.33
CA ARG A 76 0.25 4.64 -15.31
C ARG A 76 0.85 3.88 -16.49
N ARG A 77 0.25 2.74 -16.80
CA ARG A 77 0.62 1.91 -17.96
C ARG A 77 -0.62 1.70 -18.81
N GLY A 78 -0.76 2.50 -19.86
CA GLY A 78 -1.98 2.51 -20.66
C GLY A 78 -3.15 2.98 -19.80
N VAL A 79 -4.20 2.15 -19.69
CA VAL A 79 -5.38 2.43 -18.87
C VAL A 79 -5.23 1.97 -17.41
N ASP A 80 -4.18 1.20 -17.13
CA ASP A 80 -3.96 0.64 -15.80
C ASP A 80 -3.05 1.51 -14.95
N LEU A 81 -3.33 1.56 -13.65
CA LEU A 81 -2.48 2.15 -12.66
C LEU A 81 -1.85 1.03 -11.85
N THR A 82 -0.54 0.83 -12.01
CA THR A 82 0.22 -0.22 -11.32
C THR A 82 0.92 0.36 -10.11
N SER A 83 0.76 -0.28 -8.96
CA SER A 83 1.32 0.18 -7.69
C SER A 83 2.20 -0.89 -7.06
N ARG A 84 3.25 -0.45 -6.35
CA ARG A 84 4.12 -1.32 -5.56
C ARG A 84 4.54 -0.62 -4.28
N VAL A 85 4.88 -1.38 -3.26
CA VAL A 85 5.34 -0.82 -1.99
C VAL A 85 6.79 -0.34 -2.12
N ARG A 86 7.09 0.79 -1.52
CA ARG A 86 8.46 1.35 -1.47
C ARG A 86 9.27 0.67 -0.35
N ALA A 87 9.29 -0.66 -0.36
CA ALA A 87 9.79 -1.44 0.76
C ALA A 87 11.26 -1.16 1.10
N ALA A 88 12.13 -1.11 0.09
CA ALA A 88 13.55 -0.89 0.31
C ALA A 88 13.85 0.49 0.92
N GLU A 89 13.23 1.53 0.36
CA GLU A 89 13.41 2.90 0.86
C GLU A 89 12.88 3.06 2.29
N LEU A 90 11.72 2.47 2.54
CA LEU A 90 11.08 2.53 3.86
C LEU A 90 11.91 1.78 4.90
N ASP A 91 12.44 0.62 4.53
CA ASP A 91 13.26 -0.17 5.46
C ASP A 91 14.59 0.50 5.76
N THR A 92 15.17 1.17 4.77
CA THR A 92 16.42 1.92 4.98
C THR A 92 16.21 3.08 5.95
N ARG A 93 15.12 3.82 5.78
CA ARG A 93 14.85 5.00 6.62
C ARG A 93 14.26 4.65 7.98
N PHE A 94 13.37 3.65 8.02
CA PHE A 94 12.68 3.22 9.24
C PHE A 94 12.84 1.70 9.40
N PRO A 95 14.02 1.22 9.79
CA PRO A 95 14.30 -0.22 9.83
C PRO A 95 13.27 -1.01 10.64
N GLY A 96 12.68 -2.01 10.01
CA GLY A 96 11.75 -2.93 10.67
C GLY A 96 10.35 -2.41 10.92
N LEU A 97 10.09 -1.12 10.70
CA LEU A 97 8.77 -0.54 11.02
C LEU A 97 7.64 -1.19 10.23
N LEU A 98 7.72 -1.15 8.91
CA LEU A 98 6.66 -1.71 8.05
C LEU A 98 6.53 -3.22 8.24
N ALA A 99 7.66 -3.92 8.29
CA ALA A 99 7.67 -5.37 8.49
C ALA A 99 6.99 -5.76 9.80
N SER A 100 7.25 -5.03 10.88
CA SER A 100 6.64 -5.28 12.18
C SER A 100 5.13 -5.06 12.16
N ILE A 101 4.69 -3.97 11.57
CA ILE A 101 3.25 -3.66 11.47
C ILE A 101 2.52 -4.75 10.68
N LEU A 102 3.05 -5.13 9.53
CA LEU A 102 2.39 -6.11 8.66
C LEU A 102 2.45 -7.52 9.20
N LYS A 103 3.51 -7.87 9.91
CA LYS A 103 3.59 -9.15 10.61
C LYS A 103 2.51 -9.24 11.68
N SER A 104 2.33 -8.19 12.45
CA SER A 104 1.29 -8.11 13.48
C SER A 104 -0.11 -8.15 12.85
N TYR A 105 -0.30 -7.44 11.75
CA TYR A 105 -1.56 -7.45 11.02
C TYR A 105 -1.92 -8.85 10.51
N LYS A 106 -0.96 -9.56 9.93
CA LYS A 106 -1.19 -10.93 9.44
C LYS A 106 -1.54 -11.88 10.58
N LYS A 107 -0.88 -11.73 11.71
CA LYS A 107 -1.17 -12.55 12.89
C LYS A 107 -2.59 -12.28 13.39
N GLU A 108 -3.01 -11.04 13.44
CA GLU A 108 -4.36 -10.65 13.82
C GLU A 108 -5.39 -11.22 12.83
N ALA A 109 -5.13 -11.08 11.52
CA ALA A 109 -6.04 -11.51 10.47
C ALA A 109 -6.20 -13.04 10.42
N SER A 110 -5.19 -13.81 10.84
CA SER A 110 -5.23 -15.27 10.87
C SER A 110 -5.79 -15.84 12.17
N ARG A 111 -6.20 -14.97 13.10
CA ARG A 111 -6.75 -15.40 14.37
C ARG A 111 -8.04 -16.19 14.16
N PRO A 112 -8.18 -17.37 14.80
CA PRO A 112 -9.40 -18.15 14.66
C PRO A 112 -10.62 -17.40 15.13
N ALA A 113 -11.75 -17.61 14.45
CA ALA A 113 -13.04 -17.07 14.89
C ALA A 113 -13.42 -17.71 16.21
N ARG A 114 -13.98 -16.91 17.10
CA ARG A 114 -14.50 -17.40 18.38
C ARG A 114 -16.00 -17.65 18.32
#